data_a731bd340b741e7fbc08320d7bbcd8d4
#
_entry.id   a731bd340b741e7fbc08320d7bbcd8d4
#
_cell.length_a   1.000
_cell.length_b   1.000
_cell.length_c   1.000
_cell.angle_alpha   90.00
_cell.angle_beta   90.00
_cell.angle_gamma   90.00
#
_symmetry.space_group_name_H-M   'P 1'
#
loop_
_entity.id
_entity.type
_entity.pdbx_description
1 polymer ?
#
loop_
_entity_poly.entity_id
_entity_poly.type
_entity_poly.pdbx_seq_one_letter_code
_entity_poly.pdbx_strand_id
1 'polypeptide(L)'
;MPVTAKAAPATTLPQIGEAYGGGFVSGITVDLETGKRYLNITAGAEHELCGTWGKRGALIEGADSFIDGRANTEAMAAAGSELAQKVLGLSIGGFSDWAIPARDQQELQYRNLKPTTDANYCWGRDGDNPNSLPVGKLYTEELPGQTAVEAFKVGGPEAFQPRWYYSSTQRSAYTAFYMGFDDGHQSYDVKGSELPVRPVRSELID
;
A
#
# COMPACT_ATOMS: atom_id res chain seq x y z
N MET A 1 -46.28 16.27 16.92
CA MET A 1 -45.02 16.03 17.60
C MET A 1 -44.00 15.63 16.56
N PRO A 2 -42.88 16.36 16.37
CA PRO A 2 -41.86 15.94 15.41
C PRO A 2 -41.12 14.72 15.98
N VAL A 3 -41.07 13.65 15.19
CA VAL A 3 -40.28 12.46 15.48
C VAL A 3 -38.82 12.83 15.23
N THR A 4 -38.04 12.98 16.29
CA THR A 4 -36.59 13.15 16.21
C THR A 4 -35.98 11.83 15.68
N ALA A 5 -35.52 11.82 14.47
CA ALA A 5 -34.76 10.70 13.92
C ALA A 5 -33.50 10.53 14.79
N LYS A 6 -33.37 9.38 15.46
CA LYS A 6 -32.19 8.98 16.21
C LYS A 6 -31.06 8.79 15.18
N ALA A 7 -30.06 9.66 15.23
CA ALA A 7 -28.86 9.47 14.40
C ALA A 7 -28.27 8.09 14.71
N ALA A 8 -28.00 7.31 13.66
CA ALA A 8 -27.27 6.06 13.81
C ALA A 8 -25.92 6.36 14.48
N PRO A 9 -25.41 5.48 15.37
CA PRO A 9 -24.08 5.67 15.96
C PRO A 9 -23.07 5.75 14.82
N ALA A 10 -22.25 6.80 14.81
CA ALA A 10 -21.13 6.91 13.90
C ALA A 10 -20.20 5.70 14.17
N THR A 11 -20.11 4.80 13.21
CA THR A 11 -19.15 3.68 13.28
C THR A 11 -17.77 4.33 13.22
N THR A 12 -17.03 4.29 14.34
CA THR A 12 -15.66 4.77 14.36
C THR A 12 -14.81 3.87 13.49
N LEU A 13 -14.06 4.45 12.55
CA LEU A 13 -13.11 3.71 11.72
C LEU A 13 -12.03 3.07 12.62
N PRO A 14 -11.57 1.85 12.28
CA PRO A 14 -10.47 1.22 13.01
C PRO A 14 -9.18 2.04 12.89
N GLN A 15 -8.31 1.92 13.89
CA GLN A 15 -7.08 2.71 13.96
C GLN A 15 -5.94 2.07 13.16
N ILE A 16 -4.92 2.87 12.84
CA ILE A 16 -3.68 2.37 12.20
C ILE A 16 -3.10 1.21 13.01
N GLY A 17 -2.79 0.11 12.32
CA GLY A 17 -2.24 -1.12 12.90
C GLY A 17 -3.26 -1.98 13.63
N GLU A 18 -4.52 -1.57 13.72
CA GLU A 18 -5.59 -2.42 14.25
C GLU A 18 -5.88 -3.58 13.28
N ALA A 19 -6.05 -4.78 13.85
CA ALA A 19 -6.44 -5.96 13.07
C ALA A 19 -7.88 -5.79 12.56
N TYR A 20 -8.05 -5.75 11.25
CA TYR A 20 -9.33 -5.51 10.59
C TYR A 20 -9.34 -6.12 9.19
N GLY A 21 -10.47 -6.65 8.76
CA GLY A 21 -10.69 -7.07 7.37
C GLY A 21 -9.69 -8.10 6.83
N GLY A 22 -9.16 -8.99 7.68
CA GLY A 22 -8.18 -10.02 7.31
C GLY A 22 -6.72 -9.56 7.34
N GLY A 23 -6.45 -8.33 7.76
CA GLY A 23 -5.11 -7.77 7.87
C GLY A 23 -5.05 -6.66 8.92
N PHE A 24 -4.29 -5.62 8.64
CA PHE A 24 -4.05 -4.50 9.54
C PHE A 24 -4.28 -3.17 8.82
N VAL A 25 -4.95 -2.23 9.47
CA VAL A 25 -5.20 -0.91 8.87
C VAL A 25 -3.89 -0.18 8.62
N SER A 26 -3.67 0.25 7.39
CA SER A 26 -2.47 1.00 6.99
C SER A 26 -2.75 2.47 6.67
N GLY A 27 -4.00 2.89 6.48
CA GLY A 27 -4.34 4.28 6.23
C GLY A 27 -5.57 4.45 5.34
N ILE A 28 -5.81 5.68 4.92
CA ILE A 28 -6.93 6.03 4.04
C ILE A 28 -6.39 6.68 2.79
N THR A 29 -6.83 6.22 1.63
CA THR A 29 -6.66 6.91 0.35
C THR A 29 -7.94 7.59 -0.08
N VAL A 30 -7.79 8.69 -0.81
CA VAL A 30 -8.88 9.47 -1.40
C VAL A 30 -8.69 9.49 -2.91
N ASP A 31 -9.70 9.14 -3.64
CA ASP A 31 -9.76 9.41 -5.06
C ASP A 31 -10.17 10.88 -5.25
N LEU A 32 -9.22 11.70 -5.68
CA LEU A 32 -9.43 13.15 -5.82
C LEU A 32 -10.39 13.54 -6.95
N GLU A 33 -10.66 12.64 -7.90
CA GLU A 33 -11.62 12.88 -8.97
C GLU A 33 -13.06 12.65 -8.50
N THR A 34 -13.27 11.59 -7.71
CA THR A 34 -14.61 11.19 -7.26
C THR A 34 -14.93 11.60 -5.84
N GLY A 35 -13.92 11.95 -5.04
CA GLY A 35 -14.02 12.22 -3.61
C GLY A 35 -14.21 10.97 -2.75
N LYS A 36 -14.23 9.77 -3.32
CA LYS A 36 -14.38 8.52 -2.58
C LYS A 36 -13.20 8.25 -1.69
N ARG A 37 -13.48 7.73 -0.50
CA ARG A 37 -12.45 7.37 0.49
C ARG A 37 -12.40 5.85 0.69
N TYR A 38 -11.18 5.34 0.77
CA TYR A 38 -10.92 3.92 0.92
C TYR A 38 -10.02 3.66 2.12
N LEU A 39 -10.49 2.79 3.02
CA LEU A 39 -9.66 2.25 4.09
C LEU A 39 -8.74 1.19 3.49
N ASN A 40 -7.43 1.37 3.66
CA ASN A 40 -6.43 0.41 3.19
C ASN A 40 -6.05 -0.53 4.32
N ILE A 41 -6.09 -1.82 4.04
CA ILE A 41 -5.78 -2.92 4.95
C ILE A 41 -4.60 -3.69 4.36
N THR A 42 -3.45 -3.69 5.05
CA THR A 42 -2.26 -4.44 4.64
C THR A 42 -2.31 -5.87 5.18
N ALA A 43 -1.89 -6.82 4.37
CA ALA A 43 -1.81 -8.24 4.78
C ALA A 43 -0.72 -8.46 5.83
N GLY A 44 -0.83 -9.51 6.63
CA GLY A 44 0.20 -9.95 7.54
C GLY A 44 1.50 -10.36 6.83
N ALA A 45 2.62 -10.39 7.58
CA ALA A 45 3.95 -10.70 7.06
C ALA A 45 4.02 -12.09 6.39
N GLU A 46 3.26 -13.05 6.89
CA GLU A 46 3.16 -14.41 6.35
C GLU A 46 2.61 -14.48 4.91
N HIS A 47 1.99 -13.41 4.44
CA HIS A 47 1.39 -13.30 3.11
C HIS A 47 2.24 -12.48 2.14
N GLU A 48 3.47 -12.12 2.51
CA GLU A 48 4.41 -11.53 1.57
C GLU A 48 4.72 -12.50 0.43
N LEU A 49 4.74 -11.96 -0.78
CA LEU A 49 5.13 -12.71 -1.97
C LEU A 49 6.31 -12.01 -2.63
N CYS A 50 7.16 -12.76 -3.31
CA CYS A 50 8.30 -12.23 -4.05
C CYS A 50 8.24 -12.69 -5.50
N GLY A 51 8.64 -11.83 -6.44
CA GLY A 51 8.69 -12.17 -7.85
C GLY A 51 8.96 -10.96 -8.74
N THR A 52 8.99 -11.22 -10.04
CA THR A 52 9.13 -10.17 -11.04
C THR A 52 7.83 -9.40 -11.20
N TRP A 53 7.94 -8.07 -11.40
CA TRP A 53 6.78 -7.22 -11.62
C TRP A 53 6.02 -7.62 -12.90
N GLY A 54 6.75 -7.95 -13.95
CA GLY A 54 6.20 -8.34 -15.23
C GLY A 54 7.24 -8.31 -16.35
N LYS A 55 6.79 -8.42 -17.59
CA LYS A 55 7.67 -8.44 -18.75
C LYS A 55 8.31 -7.07 -18.99
N ARG A 56 9.64 -7.00 -18.97
CA ARG A 56 10.41 -5.81 -19.34
C ARG A 56 10.18 -5.46 -20.82
N GLY A 57 9.94 -4.18 -21.10
CA GLY A 57 9.69 -3.67 -22.46
C GLY A 57 8.21 -3.66 -22.85
N ALA A 58 7.30 -4.11 -21.95
CA ALA A 58 5.86 -4.05 -22.16
C ALA A 58 5.24 -2.90 -21.34
N LEU A 59 4.60 -1.96 -22.04
CA LEU A 59 3.70 -1.00 -21.39
C LEU A 59 2.36 -1.70 -21.18
N ILE A 60 1.90 -1.76 -19.93
CA ILE A 60 0.66 -2.44 -19.55
C ILE A 60 -0.40 -1.36 -19.32
N GLU A 61 -1.38 -1.30 -20.22
CA GLU A 61 -2.51 -0.39 -20.08
C GLU A 61 -3.29 -0.69 -18.79
N GLY A 62 -3.61 0.35 -18.03
CA GLY A 62 -4.35 0.24 -16.77
C GLY A 62 -3.52 -0.18 -15.55
N ALA A 63 -2.16 -0.24 -15.65
CA ALA A 63 -1.28 -0.53 -14.53
C ALA A 63 -0.49 0.70 -14.07
N ASP A 64 -1.06 1.90 -14.16
CA ASP A 64 -0.41 3.18 -13.85
C ASP A 64 -1.15 4.03 -12.80
N SER A 65 -2.23 3.50 -12.22
CA SER A 65 -2.91 4.17 -11.11
C SER A 65 -2.00 4.30 -9.89
N PHE A 66 -2.03 5.47 -9.24
CA PHE A 66 -1.31 5.72 -7.99
C PHE A 66 -2.10 5.29 -6.75
N ILE A 67 -3.40 5.08 -6.89
CA ILE A 67 -4.31 4.79 -5.76
C ILE A 67 -5.08 3.48 -5.88
N ASP A 68 -5.20 2.92 -7.08
CA ASP A 68 -5.95 1.68 -7.32
C ASP A 68 -5.01 0.51 -7.60
N GLY A 69 -4.51 -0.09 -6.52
CA GLY A 69 -3.67 -1.28 -6.60
C GLY A 69 -4.41 -2.49 -7.18
N ARG A 70 -5.74 -2.56 -7.01
CA ARG A 70 -6.54 -3.67 -7.54
C ARG A 70 -6.59 -3.64 -9.07
N ALA A 71 -6.95 -2.50 -9.66
CA ALA A 71 -6.97 -2.33 -11.11
C ALA A 71 -5.60 -2.58 -11.73
N ASN A 72 -4.53 -1.99 -11.13
CA ASN A 72 -3.17 -2.24 -11.58
C ASN A 72 -2.80 -3.73 -11.56
N THR A 73 -3.11 -4.44 -10.46
CA THR A 73 -2.76 -5.85 -10.30
C THR A 73 -3.52 -6.73 -11.29
N GLU A 74 -4.79 -6.42 -11.57
CA GLU A 74 -5.59 -7.11 -12.58
C GLU A 74 -5.00 -6.92 -13.98
N ALA A 75 -4.60 -5.68 -14.33
CA ALA A 75 -3.94 -5.40 -15.60
C ALA A 75 -2.59 -6.14 -15.73
N MET A 76 -1.78 -6.16 -14.65
CA MET A 76 -0.53 -6.92 -14.59
C MET A 76 -0.77 -8.42 -14.80
N ALA A 77 -1.76 -9.00 -14.12
CA ALA A 77 -2.09 -10.42 -14.21
C ALA A 77 -2.58 -10.80 -15.61
N ALA A 78 -3.42 -9.97 -16.23
CA ALA A 78 -3.89 -10.13 -17.61
C ALA A 78 -2.73 -10.08 -18.62
N ALA A 79 -1.69 -9.28 -18.33
CA ALA A 79 -0.46 -9.21 -19.13
C ALA A 79 0.55 -10.33 -18.82
N GLY A 80 0.19 -11.30 -17.96
CA GLY A 80 0.98 -12.49 -17.67
C GLY A 80 1.96 -12.36 -16.49
N SER A 81 1.79 -11.39 -15.60
CA SER A 81 2.57 -11.32 -14.36
C SER A 81 2.17 -12.44 -13.39
N GLU A 82 3.07 -13.39 -13.16
CA GLU A 82 2.84 -14.49 -12.21
C GLU A 82 2.69 -13.98 -10.77
N LEU A 83 3.45 -12.94 -10.40
CA LEU A 83 3.35 -12.31 -9.09
C LEU A 83 1.94 -11.75 -8.86
N ALA A 84 1.41 -11.00 -9.84
CA ALA A 84 0.07 -10.44 -9.77
C ALA A 84 -1.00 -11.53 -9.72
N GLN A 85 -0.86 -12.61 -10.51
CA GLN A 85 -1.79 -13.75 -10.49
C GLN A 85 -1.82 -14.43 -9.11
N LYS A 86 -0.65 -14.61 -8.49
CA LYS A 86 -0.54 -15.18 -7.14
C LYS A 86 -1.22 -14.29 -6.10
N VAL A 87 -1.02 -12.96 -6.17
CA VAL A 87 -1.67 -12.02 -5.25
C VAL A 87 -3.18 -12.02 -5.41
N LEU A 88 -3.69 -12.00 -6.65
CA LEU A 88 -5.14 -12.07 -6.91
C LEU A 88 -5.76 -13.40 -6.47
N GLY A 89 -4.98 -14.46 -6.35
CA GLY A 89 -5.42 -15.76 -5.85
C GLY A 89 -5.47 -15.89 -4.32
N LEU A 90 -5.03 -14.86 -3.58
CA LEU A 90 -5.03 -14.90 -2.11
C LEU A 90 -6.45 -14.86 -1.55
N SER A 91 -6.66 -15.66 -0.48
CA SER A 91 -7.84 -15.58 0.38
C SER A 91 -7.37 -15.50 1.82
N ILE A 92 -7.48 -14.32 2.44
CA ILE A 92 -6.98 -14.05 3.78
C ILE A 92 -8.13 -13.51 4.62
N GLY A 93 -8.40 -14.13 5.77
CA GLY A 93 -9.48 -13.71 6.66
C GLY A 93 -10.88 -13.76 6.03
N GLY A 94 -11.08 -14.57 4.96
CA GLY A 94 -12.34 -14.65 4.22
C GLY A 94 -12.51 -13.60 3.11
N PHE A 95 -11.50 -12.76 2.88
CA PHE A 95 -11.48 -11.75 1.82
C PHE A 95 -10.58 -12.20 0.65
N SER A 96 -11.00 -11.90 -0.58
CA SER A 96 -10.30 -12.29 -1.82
C SER A 96 -10.02 -11.11 -2.76
N ASP A 97 -10.14 -9.89 -2.25
CA ASP A 97 -9.91 -8.64 -2.97
C ASP A 97 -8.49 -8.07 -2.77
N TRP A 98 -7.54 -8.92 -2.42
CA TRP A 98 -6.14 -8.57 -2.23
C TRP A 98 -5.45 -8.20 -3.53
N ALA A 99 -4.56 -7.23 -3.47
CA ALA A 99 -3.83 -6.68 -4.60
C ALA A 99 -2.41 -6.26 -4.19
N ILE A 100 -1.53 -6.06 -5.16
CA ILE A 100 -0.26 -5.37 -4.95
C ILE A 100 -0.59 -3.89 -4.73
N PRO A 101 -0.10 -3.24 -3.66
CA PRO A 101 -0.41 -1.85 -3.38
C PRO A 101 0.01 -0.94 -4.53
N ALA A 102 -0.83 0.03 -4.90
CA ALA A 102 -0.40 1.13 -5.74
C ALA A 102 0.60 2.01 -4.98
N ARG A 103 1.31 2.90 -5.69
CA ARG A 103 2.37 3.74 -5.13
C ARG A 103 1.97 4.48 -3.85
N ASP A 104 0.80 5.10 -3.85
CA ASP A 104 0.34 5.92 -2.73
C ASP A 104 -0.26 5.07 -1.59
N GLN A 105 -0.76 3.88 -1.89
CA GLN A 105 -1.13 2.88 -0.87
C GLN A 105 0.12 2.31 -0.18
N GLN A 106 1.19 2.07 -0.93
CA GLN A 106 2.47 1.60 -0.39
C GLN A 106 3.15 2.67 0.48
N GLU A 107 3.05 3.94 0.08
CA GLU A 107 3.54 5.06 0.89
C GLU A 107 2.85 5.09 2.26
N LEU A 108 1.53 4.84 2.32
CA LEU A 108 0.80 4.73 3.59
C LEU A 108 1.27 3.56 4.45
N GLN A 109 1.65 2.43 3.84
CA GLN A 109 2.25 1.31 4.58
C GLN A 109 3.54 1.76 5.28
N TYR A 110 4.43 2.46 4.58
CA TYR A 110 5.66 2.96 5.18
C TYR A 110 5.39 4.06 6.21
N ARG A 111 4.66 5.11 5.85
CA ARG A 111 4.38 6.26 6.71
C ARG A 111 3.83 5.87 8.08
N ASN A 112 2.91 4.91 8.09
CA ASN A 112 2.17 4.54 9.29
C ASN A 112 2.72 3.31 10.00
N LEU A 113 3.49 2.46 9.30
CA LEU A 113 3.98 1.18 9.80
C LEU A 113 5.50 1.03 9.69
N LYS A 114 6.24 2.15 9.59
CA LYS A 114 7.71 2.18 9.53
C LYS A 114 8.32 1.39 10.70
N PRO A 115 9.15 0.35 10.43
CA PRO A 115 9.63 -0.54 11.48
C PRO A 115 10.75 0.04 12.34
N THR A 116 11.57 0.96 11.81
CA THR A 116 12.82 1.39 12.46
C THR A 116 12.79 2.85 12.94
N THR A 117 13.77 3.21 13.76
CA THR A 117 14.05 4.59 14.16
C THR A 117 15.05 5.29 13.24
N ASP A 118 15.53 4.59 12.19
CA ASP A 118 16.52 5.12 11.27
C ASP A 118 15.99 6.37 10.53
N ALA A 119 16.89 7.25 10.15
CA ALA A 119 16.54 8.46 9.41
C ALA A 119 15.89 8.10 8.06
N ASN A 120 14.89 8.91 7.65
CA ASN A 120 14.32 8.74 6.33
C ASN A 120 15.20 9.36 5.26
N TYR A 121 15.15 8.78 4.07
CA TYR A 121 15.66 9.41 2.87
C TYR A 121 14.75 10.60 2.49
N CYS A 122 15.34 11.76 2.26
CA CYS A 122 14.62 13.03 2.06
C CYS A 122 15.03 13.68 0.75
N TRP A 123 14.79 13.03 -0.36
CA TRP A 123 15.13 13.57 -1.66
C TRP A 123 13.91 13.76 -2.54
N GLY A 124 13.88 14.89 -3.23
CA GLY A 124 12.85 15.13 -4.24
C GLY A 124 11.44 15.14 -3.66
N ARG A 125 10.65 14.13 -3.98
CA ARG A 125 9.24 14.02 -3.60
C ARG A 125 8.93 12.84 -2.68
N ASP A 126 9.92 12.31 -2.00
CA ASP A 126 9.68 11.21 -1.06
C ASP A 126 8.68 11.64 0.02
N GLY A 127 7.65 10.84 0.20
CA GLY A 127 6.52 11.13 1.10
C GLY A 127 5.42 12.02 0.51
N ASP A 128 5.58 12.57 -0.69
CA ASP A 128 4.50 13.32 -1.36
C ASP A 128 3.34 12.37 -1.72
N ASN A 129 2.26 12.46 -0.96
CA ASN A 129 1.06 11.64 -1.15
C ASN A 129 -0.20 12.52 -1.05
N PRO A 130 -0.60 13.17 -2.15
CA PRO A 130 -1.79 14.02 -2.16
C PRO A 130 -3.09 13.20 -2.01
N ASN A 131 -3.03 11.91 -2.31
CA ASN A 131 -4.17 11.00 -2.26
C ASN A 131 -4.37 10.34 -0.89
N SER A 132 -3.58 10.68 0.13
CA SER A 132 -3.78 10.16 1.48
C SER A 132 -4.62 11.08 2.35
N LEU A 133 -5.23 10.52 3.41
CA LEU A 133 -5.96 11.26 4.43
C LEU A 133 -5.42 10.89 5.82
N PRO A 134 -4.82 11.85 6.56
CA PRO A 134 -4.48 13.22 6.13
C PRO A 134 -3.50 13.23 4.96
N VAL A 135 -3.49 14.32 4.18
CA VAL A 135 -2.57 14.48 3.04
C VAL A 135 -1.13 14.31 3.49
N GLY A 136 -0.41 13.41 2.82
CA GLY A 136 0.99 13.12 3.09
C GLY A 136 1.89 14.32 2.79
N LYS A 137 2.79 14.59 3.74
CA LYS A 137 3.83 15.61 3.58
C LYS A 137 5.13 14.96 3.18
N LEU A 138 5.99 15.71 2.50
CA LEU A 138 7.36 15.28 2.23
C LEU A 138 8.03 14.78 3.51
N TYR A 139 8.86 13.77 3.38
CA TYR A 139 9.62 13.24 4.51
C TYR A 139 10.66 14.26 5.00
N THR A 140 10.94 14.18 6.28
CA THR A 140 12.17 14.70 6.90
C THR A 140 12.98 13.52 7.44
N GLU A 141 14.22 13.74 7.86
CA GLU A 141 15.02 12.67 8.46
C GLU A 141 14.30 12.00 9.64
N GLU A 142 13.49 12.76 10.38
CA GLU A 142 12.77 12.27 11.58
C GLU A 142 11.32 11.84 11.30
N LEU A 143 10.70 12.33 10.22
CA LEU A 143 9.28 12.07 9.93
C LEU A 143 9.09 11.43 8.55
N PRO A 144 8.39 10.28 8.50
CA PRO A 144 7.71 9.59 9.59
C PRO A 144 8.69 8.94 10.58
N GLY A 145 8.36 8.97 11.87
CA GLY A 145 9.07 8.23 12.89
C GLY A 145 8.70 6.73 12.88
N GLN A 146 9.36 5.94 13.73
CA GLN A 146 8.99 4.55 13.96
C GLN A 146 7.50 4.45 14.35
N THR A 147 6.82 3.43 13.83
CA THR A 147 5.42 3.16 14.18
C THR A 147 5.23 2.94 15.68
N ALA A 148 4.07 3.38 16.20
CA ALA A 148 3.67 3.06 17.57
C ALA A 148 3.10 1.64 17.72
N VAL A 149 2.84 0.95 16.59
CA VAL A 149 2.24 -0.40 16.57
C VAL A 149 3.33 -1.44 16.82
N GLU A 150 3.33 -2.04 18.01
CA GLU A 150 4.38 -2.98 18.44
C GLU A 150 4.63 -4.12 17.45
N ALA A 151 3.58 -4.68 16.86
CA ALA A 151 3.70 -5.79 15.92
C ALA A 151 4.51 -5.42 14.65
N PHE A 152 4.54 -4.15 14.27
CA PHE A 152 5.24 -3.65 13.09
C PHE A 152 6.62 -3.05 13.38
N LYS A 153 7.01 -2.90 14.64
CA LYS A 153 8.38 -2.48 14.99
C LYS A 153 9.40 -3.54 14.59
N VAL A 154 10.62 -3.13 14.35
CA VAL A 154 11.73 -4.04 14.02
C VAL A 154 11.79 -5.22 15.02
N GLY A 155 11.80 -6.45 14.49
CA GLY A 155 11.73 -7.67 15.30
C GLY A 155 10.31 -8.10 15.69
N GLY A 156 9.29 -7.28 15.43
CA GLY A 156 7.89 -7.66 15.60
C GLY A 156 7.42 -8.64 14.50
N PRO A 157 6.35 -9.40 14.77
CA PRO A 157 5.89 -10.45 13.84
C PRO A 157 5.38 -9.91 12.51
N GLU A 158 4.95 -8.65 12.45
CA GLU A 158 4.39 -8.00 11.26
C GLU A 158 5.35 -6.97 10.64
N ALA A 159 6.57 -6.83 11.17
CA ALA A 159 7.53 -5.84 10.68
C ALA A 159 7.86 -6.03 9.20
N PHE A 160 7.86 -4.93 8.45
CA PHE A 160 8.45 -4.93 7.12
C PHE A 160 9.95 -5.16 7.21
N GLN A 161 10.53 -5.88 6.26
CA GLN A 161 11.97 -6.08 6.18
C GLN A 161 12.65 -4.83 5.59
N PRO A 162 13.91 -4.50 5.97
CA PRO A 162 14.63 -3.34 5.46
C PRO A 162 15.13 -3.60 4.04
N ARG A 163 14.23 -3.57 3.07
CA ARG A 163 14.49 -3.80 1.64
C ARG A 163 13.44 -3.12 0.77
N TRP A 164 13.63 -3.17 -0.53
CA TRP A 164 12.73 -2.61 -1.51
C TRP A 164 11.52 -3.53 -1.73
N TYR A 165 10.33 -2.93 -1.82
CA TYR A 165 9.08 -3.59 -2.14
C TYR A 165 8.48 -2.97 -3.39
N TYR A 166 8.05 -3.77 -4.36
CA TYR A 166 7.32 -3.25 -5.52
C TYR A 166 5.97 -2.69 -5.13
N SER A 167 5.60 -1.58 -5.79
CA SER A 167 4.20 -1.21 -5.98
C SER A 167 3.66 -1.78 -7.29
N SER A 168 2.34 -1.80 -7.46
CA SER A 168 1.71 -2.20 -8.73
C SER A 168 1.75 -1.10 -9.79
N THR A 169 2.19 0.10 -9.46
CA THR A 169 2.20 1.23 -10.38
C THR A 169 3.41 1.16 -11.30
N GLN A 170 3.19 1.02 -12.60
CA GLN A 170 4.28 1.12 -13.57
C GLN A 170 4.70 2.58 -13.76
N ARG A 171 5.98 2.79 -14.02
CA ARG A 171 6.52 4.08 -14.45
C ARG A 171 6.67 4.17 -15.97
N SER A 172 7.03 3.06 -16.59
CA SER A 172 7.28 2.97 -18.04
C SER A 172 7.13 1.53 -18.52
N ALA A 173 7.36 1.28 -19.82
CA ALA A 173 7.46 -0.07 -20.34
C ALA A 173 8.56 -0.90 -19.67
N TYR A 174 9.59 -0.28 -19.09
CA TYR A 174 10.78 -0.94 -18.56
C TYR A 174 10.82 -1.01 -17.04
N THR A 175 10.16 -0.08 -16.34
CA THR A 175 10.32 0.13 -14.91
C THR A 175 8.99 0.27 -14.19
N ALA A 176 8.95 -0.14 -12.93
CA ALA A 176 7.84 0.05 -11.99
C ALA A 176 8.35 0.72 -10.70
N PHE A 177 7.46 1.40 -10.00
CA PHE A 177 7.80 2.03 -8.74
C PHE A 177 8.01 1.01 -7.64
N TYR A 178 8.95 1.32 -6.75
CA TYR A 178 9.19 0.62 -5.50
C TYR A 178 9.36 1.61 -4.35
N MET A 179 9.33 1.08 -3.14
CA MET A 179 9.65 1.80 -1.91
C MET A 179 10.61 1.00 -1.05
N GLY A 180 11.67 1.65 -0.55
CA GLY A 180 12.56 1.11 0.47
C GLY A 180 11.91 1.17 1.84
N PHE A 181 11.85 0.05 2.55
CA PHE A 181 11.34 0.00 3.92
C PHE A 181 12.46 0.10 4.97
N ASP A 182 13.70 0.31 4.52
CA ASP A 182 14.84 0.73 5.34
C ASP A 182 14.81 2.24 5.63
N ASP A 183 14.58 3.06 4.59
CA ASP A 183 14.69 4.52 4.69
C ASP A 183 13.53 5.31 4.05
N GLY A 184 12.55 4.64 3.44
CA GLY A 184 11.40 5.30 2.80
C GLY A 184 11.68 5.88 1.42
N HIS A 185 12.83 5.58 0.81
CA HIS A 185 13.14 6.04 -0.53
C HIS A 185 12.14 5.50 -1.56
N GLN A 186 11.49 6.41 -2.29
CA GLN A 186 10.57 6.10 -3.38
C GLN A 186 11.26 6.27 -4.73
N SER A 187 11.45 5.18 -5.45
CA SER A 187 12.11 5.18 -6.75
C SER A 187 11.49 4.13 -7.68
N TYR A 188 12.22 3.67 -8.67
CA TYR A 188 11.75 2.68 -9.64
C TYR A 188 12.89 1.74 -10.01
N ASP A 189 12.52 0.50 -10.30
CA ASP A 189 13.45 -0.52 -10.78
C ASP A 189 12.91 -1.22 -12.02
N VAL A 190 13.76 -2.00 -12.67
CA VAL A 190 13.38 -2.75 -13.88
C VAL A 190 12.35 -3.82 -13.54
N LYS A 191 11.32 -3.96 -14.38
CA LYS A 191 10.21 -4.92 -14.15
C LYS A 191 10.66 -6.38 -14.01
N GLY A 192 11.87 -6.71 -14.44
CA GLY A 192 12.44 -8.05 -14.35
C GLY A 192 13.15 -8.35 -13.03
N SER A 193 13.34 -7.39 -12.13
CA SER A 193 13.89 -7.63 -10.80
C SER A 193 12.91 -8.41 -9.93
N GLU A 194 13.42 -9.25 -9.05
CA GLU A 194 12.60 -9.96 -8.06
C GLU A 194 12.57 -9.17 -6.77
N LEU A 195 11.45 -8.54 -6.48
CA LEU A 195 11.21 -7.83 -5.23
C LEU A 195 9.97 -8.39 -4.52
N PRO A 196 9.91 -8.22 -3.19
CA PRO A 196 8.71 -8.56 -2.42
C PRO A 196 7.58 -7.58 -2.69
N VAL A 197 6.38 -8.04 -2.37
CA VAL A 197 5.17 -7.23 -2.22
C VAL A 197 4.47 -7.64 -0.94
N ARG A 198 3.94 -6.68 -0.18
CA ARG A 198 3.02 -6.93 0.93
C ARG A 198 1.62 -6.54 0.44
N PRO A 199 0.73 -7.52 0.22
CA PRO A 199 -0.59 -7.23 -0.35
C PRO A 199 -1.42 -6.25 0.48
N VAL A 200 -2.31 -5.54 -0.20
CA VAL A 200 -3.28 -4.62 0.37
C VAL A 200 -4.67 -4.94 -0.17
N ARG A 201 -5.70 -4.66 0.60
CA ARG A 201 -7.07 -4.52 0.12
C ARG A 201 -7.61 -3.15 0.50
N SER A 202 -8.58 -2.66 -0.26
CA SER A 202 -9.19 -1.36 -0.06
C SER A 202 -10.69 -1.51 0.12
N GLU A 203 -11.22 -0.93 1.20
CA GLU A 203 -12.64 -0.92 1.52
C GLU A 203 -13.21 0.47 1.37
N LEU A 204 -14.22 0.64 0.53
CA LEU A 204 -14.91 1.92 0.37
C LEU A 204 -15.60 2.29 1.69
N ILE A 205 -15.33 3.48 2.22
CA ILE A 205 -15.89 3.96 3.49
C ILE A 205 -16.87 5.12 3.29
N ASP A 206 -16.82 5.82 2.16
CA ASP A 206 -17.82 6.81 1.70
C ASP A 206 -17.48 7.43 0.33
#